data_179f1ae0161973720f60f1a1246ba0b9
#
_entry.id   179f1ae0161973720f60f1a1246ba0b9
#
_cell.length_a   1.000
_cell.length_b   1.000
_cell.length_c   1.000
_cell.angle_alpha   90.00
_cell.angle_beta   90.00
_cell.angle_gamma   90.00
#
_symmetry.space_group_name_H-M   'P 1'
#
loop_
_entity.id
_entity.type
_entity.pdbx_description
1 polymer ?
#
loop_
_entity_poly.entity_id
_entity_poly.type
_entity_poly.pdbx_seq_one_letter_code
_entity_poly.pdbx_strand_id
1 'polypeptide(L)'
;MEKDAFDYYASHSSMSDLRGARAVFDSLPNDPAALSRVIQGLGVYDVVARDFYGFQPPPDRLNEIHLRPVAQRVGRMLTLDSKPLHVRRPPERRALGRCNSFALLLVSMLRDKGVPARSRCGFAAYFNPPKFEDHWVCEYWDAQDRRWCLVDPQIDNVWRSRLDIRIDTLDLPRTHFLAAGEAWRRCRSGEADEESFGISFAGLRGLWFVAGSLVRDMAALNKMEMAPWDVWGVQPGPADELDFAFFDGLAALTSDPDATFPELRRRYESDDGLRVPAAVFNALTGRREAIGVDATIRERQKAFAPN
;
A
#
# COMPACT_ATOMS: atom_id res chain seq x y z
N MET A 1 -10.47 -0.30 21.06
CA MET A 1 -9.31 0.29 20.37
C MET A 1 -8.93 1.57 21.10
N GLU A 2 -7.66 1.76 21.38
CA GLU A 2 -7.19 2.95 22.08
C GLU A 2 -7.34 4.19 21.20
N LYS A 3 -7.75 5.31 21.79
CA LYS A 3 -7.93 6.59 21.09
C LYS A 3 -6.69 6.98 20.25
N ASP A 4 -5.51 6.65 20.77
CA ASP A 4 -4.23 6.97 20.14
C ASP A 4 -4.05 6.31 18.76
N ALA A 5 -4.55 5.09 18.56
CA ALA A 5 -4.48 4.41 17.26
C ALA A 5 -5.38 5.08 16.20
N PHE A 6 -6.59 5.53 16.59
CA PHE A 6 -7.47 6.27 15.68
C PHE A 6 -6.86 7.60 15.28
N ASP A 7 -6.41 8.40 16.25
CA ASP A 7 -5.81 9.71 16.00
C ASP A 7 -4.55 9.56 15.13
N TYR A 8 -3.76 8.50 15.38
CA TYR A 8 -2.60 8.18 14.57
C TYR A 8 -2.99 7.91 13.12
N TYR A 9 -3.95 7.00 12.86
CA TYR A 9 -4.34 6.64 11.51
C TYR A 9 -5.22 7.70 10.81
N ALA A 10 -5.82 8.64 11.53
CA ALA A 10 -6.53 9.79 10.96
C ALA A 10 -5.58 10.92 10.53
N SER A 11 -4.35 10.95 11.05
CA SER A 11 -3.37 11.98 10.70
C SER A 11 -2.48 11.59 9.51
N HIS A 12 -2.04 12.59 8.73
CA HIS A 12 -1.12 12.37 7.62
C HIS A 12 0.28 11.94 8.05
N SER A 13 0.98 11.28 7.14
CA SER A 13 2.40 10.97 7.21
C SER A 13 3.16 11.76 6.16
N SER A 14 4.50 11.64 6.19
CA SER A 14 5.35 12.15 5.12
C SER A 14 5.04 11.55 3.74
N MET A 15 4.45 10.34 3.71
CA MET A 15 4.04 9.64 2.49
C MET A 15 2.68 10.10 1.98
N SER A 16 1.73 10.39 2.86
CA SER A 16 0.35 10.74 2.51
C SER A 16 0.04 12.24 2.51
N ASP A 17 0.93 13.10 3.03
CA ASP A 17 0.72 14.55 3.08
C ASP A 17 0.96 15.20 1.71
N LEU A 18 0.05 16.09 1.32
CA LEU A 18 0.15 16.91 0.09
C LEU A 18 1.06 18.13 0.21
N ARG A 19 1.73 18.35 1.35
CA ARG A 19 2.72 19.42 1.56
C ARG A 19 2.23 20.81 1.14
N GLY A 20 1.03 21.19 1.61
CA GLY A 20 0.46 22.51 1.33
C GLY A 20 -0.44 22.60 0.10
N ALA A 21 -0.53 21.55 -0.70
CA ALA A 21 -1.46 21.48 -1.85
C ALA A 21 -2.82 20.84 -1.50
N ARG A 22 -3.24 20.85 -0.21
CA ARG A 22 -4.45 20.15 0.26
C ARG A 22 -5.74 20.61 -0.42
N ALA A 23 -5.81 21.89 -0.84
CA ALA A 23 -6.98 22.44 -1.52
C ALA A 23 -7.41 21.64 -2.78
N VAL A 24 -6.52 20.84 -3.37
CA VAL A 24 -6.89 19.98 -4.52
C VAL A 24 -7.83 18.83 -4.12
N PHE A 25 -7.97 18.54 -2.81
CA PHE A 25 -8.89 17.53 -2.28
C PHE A 25 -10.24 18.12 -1.84
N ASP A 26 -10.40 19.44 -1.75
CA ASP A 26 -11.63 20.09 -1.24
C ASP A 26 -12.88 19.70 -2.05
N SER A 27 -12.73 19.52 -3.37
CA SER A 27 -13.82 19.14 -4.26
C SER A 27 -14.10 17.63 -4.33
N LEU A 28 -13.36 16.81 -3.58
CA LEU A 28 -13.51 15.37 -3.61
C LEU A 28 -14.68 14.89 -2.72
N PRO A 29 -15.38 13.82 -3.12
CA PRO A 29 -16.45 13.25 -2.30
C PRO A 29 -15.92 12.72 -0.95
N ASN A 30 -16.84 12.51 0.00
CA ASN A 30 -16.49 11.93 1.31
C ASN A 30 -16.66 10.41 1.36
N ASP A 31 -17.41 9.85 0.44
CA ASP A 31 -17.70 8.42 0.37
C ASP A 31 -16.51 7.62 -0.19
N PRO A 32 -16.03 6.55 0.49
CA PRO A 32 -14.88 5.75 0.05
C PRO A 32 -15.06 5.12 -1.33
N ALA A 33 -16.28 4.70 -1.67
CA ALA A 33 -16.57 4.14 -3.00
C ALA A 33 -16.47 5.21 -4.09
N ALA A 34 -16.93 6.44 -3.82
CA ALA A 34 -16.79 7.56 -4.74
C ALA A 34 -15.33 8.00 -4.88
N LEU A 35 -14.55 8.01 -3.78
CA LEU A 35 -13.10 8.25 -3.82
C LEU A 35 -12.37 7.20 -4.66
N SER A 36 -12.72 5.93 -4.51
CA SER A 36 -12.14 4.84 -5.33
C SER A 36 -12.42 5.07 -6.82
N ARG A 37 -13.64 5.49 -7.20
CA ARG A 37 -13.96 5.86 -8.60
C ARG A 37 -13.14 7.06 -9.10
N VAL A 38 -12.87 8.04 -8.24
CA VAL A 38 -11.96 9.16 -8.57
C VAL A 38 -10.56 8.62 -8.86
N ILE A 39 -10.01 7.78 -7.99
CA ILE A 39 -8.67 7.19 -8.13
C ILE A 39 -8.57 6.37 -9.43
N GLN A 40 -9.57 5.58 -9.76
CA GLN A 40 -9.68 4.83 -11.02
C GLN A 40 -9.71 5.74 -12.26
N GLY A 41 -10.12 6.98 -12.11
CA GLY A 41 -10.07 8.01 -13.15
C GLY A 41 -8.74 8.73 -13.27
N LEU A 42 -7.84 8.61 -12.27
CA LEU A 42 -6.57 9.33 -12.16
C LEU A 42 -5.34 8.46 -12.41
N GLY A 43 -5.44 7.17 -12.11
CA GLY A 43 -4.35 6.20 -12.22
C GLY A 43 -4.60 5.16 -13.31
N VAL A 44 -3.51 4.60 -13.84
CA VAL A 44 -3.50 3.42 -14.70
C VAL A 44 -2.34 2.51 -14.30
N TYR A 45 -2.60 1.22 -14.18
CA TYR A 45 -1.58 0.24 -13.82
C TYR A 45 -0.66 0.00 -15.04
N ASP A 46 0.64 0.26 -14.88
CA ASP A 46 1.60 0.29 -15.98
C ASP A 46 1.67 -1.03 -16.78
N VAL A 47 1.70 -2.17 -16.07
CA VAL A 47 1.87 -3.50 -16.68
C VAL A 47 0.71 -3.88 -17.59
N VAL A 48 -0.51 -3.49 -17.26
CA VAL A 48 -1.71 -3.84 -18.02
C VAL A 48 -2.29 -2.68 -18.84
N ALA A 49 -1.62 -1.53 -18.86
CA ALA A 49 -2.12 -0.32 -19.52
C ALA A 49 -2.47 -0.54 -20.99
N ARG A 50 -1.63 -1.29 -21.72
CA ARG A 50 -1.86 -1.65 -23.12
C ARG A 50 -3.05 -2.59 -23.27
N ASP A 51 -3.05 -3.69 -22.55
CA ASP A 51 -3.98 -4.78 -22.78
C ASP A 51 -5.39 -4.48 -22.23
N PHE A 52 -5.47 -3.70 -21.13
CA PHE A 52 -6.74 -3.36 -20.49
C PHE A 52 -7.35 -2.06 -20.99
N TYR A 53 -6.50 -1.08 -21.30
CA TYR A 53 -6.97 0.28 -21.62
C TYR A 53 -6.57 0.77 -23.02
N GLY A 54 -5.86 -0.06 -23.81
CA GLY A 54 -5.41 0.32 -25.15
C GLY A 54 -4.32 1.43 -25.15
N PHE A 55 -3.71 1.70 -24.01
CA PHE A 55 -2.71 2.74 -23.84
C PHE A 55 -1.32 2.14 -23.67
N GLN A 56 -0.44 2.36 -24.63
CA GLN A 56 0.98 2.02 -24.52
C GLN A 56 1.73 3.18 -23.85
N PRO A 57 2.18 3.03 -22.60
CA PRO A 57 2.96 4.09 -21.96
C PRO A 57 4.27 4.37 -22.70
N PRO A 58 4.60 5.63 -22.98
CA PRO A 58 5.90 5.96 -23.55
C PRO A 58 7.02 5.74 -22.50
N PRO A 59 8.26 5.42 -22.96
CA PRO A 59 9.36 5.03 -22.07
C PRO A 59 9.72 6.06 -20.99
N ASP A 60 9.63 7.35 -21.30
CA ASP A 60 9.91 8.46 -20.38
C ASP A 60 8.91 8.53 -19.22
N ARG A 61 7.72 7.94 -19.37
CA ARG A 61 6.70 7.90 -18.33
C ARG A 61 6.83 6.72 -17.36
N LEU A 62 7.58 5.67 -17.73
CA LEU A 62 7.70 4.46 -16.90
C LEU A 62 8.27 4.77 -15.50
N ASN A 63 9.03 5.85 -15.34
CA ASN A 63 9.54 6.28 -14.04
C ASN A 63 8.45 6.81 -13.08
N GLU A 64 7.22 7.08 -13.56
CA GLU A 64 6.11 7.54 -12.70
C GLU A 64 5.76 6.52 -11.60
N ILE A 65 5.97 5.23 -11.83
CA ILE A 65 5.71 4.19 -10.83
C ILE A 65 6.59 4.34 -9.57
N HIS A 66 7.76 4.98 -9.70
CA HIS A 66 8.73 5.18 -8.61
C HIS A 66 8.41 6.41 -7.73
N LEU A 67 7.40 7.20 -8.08
CA LEU A 67 6.91 8.29 -7.22
C LEU A 67 6.31 7.71 -5.94
N ARG A 68 6.93 7.93 -4.78
CA ARG A 68 6.50 7.35 -3.51
C ARG A 68 5.49 8.22 -2.76
N PRO A 69 5.80 9.48 -2.38
CA PRO A 69 4.84 10.35 -1.69
C PRO A 69 3.65 10.74 -2.56
N VAL A 70 2.47 10.82 -1.95
CA VAL A 70 1.23 11.27 -2.64
C VAL A 70 1.39 12.66 -3.25
N ALA A 71 2.10 13.58 -2.60
CA ALA A 71 2.35 14.91 -3.14
C ALA A 71 3.02 14.88 -4.54
N GLN A 72 4.00 13.98 -4.73
CA GLN A 72 4.66 13.81 -6.04
C GLN A 72 3.70 13.22 -7.08
N ARG A 73 2.89 12.23 -6.68
CA ARG A 73 1.90 11.60 -7.57
C ARG A 73 0.82 12.56 -8.01
N VAL A 74 0.24 13.33 -7.06
CA VAL A 74 -0.77 14.34 -7.35
C VAL A 74 -0.18 15.45 -8.22
N GLY A 75 1.04 15.91 -7.93
CA GLY A 75 1.75 16.86 -8.78
C GLY A 75 1.89 16.33 -10.22
N ARG A 76 2.25 15.04 -10.39
CA ARG A 76 2.33 14.42 -11.72
C ARG A 76 0.96 14.34 -12.41
N MET A 77 -0.09 13.94 -11.68
CA MET A 77 -1.46 13.91 -12.19
C MET A 77 -1.90 15.27 -12.73
N LEU A 78 -1.62 16.35 -12.00
CA LEU A 78 -1.97 17.73 -12.41
C LEU A 78 -1.12 18.23 -13.57
N THR A 79 0.13 17.77 -13.70
CA THR A 79 0.99 18.04 -14.88
C THR A 79 0.46 17.37 -16.13
N LEU A 80 -0.07 16.15 -16.02
CA LEU A 80 -0.64 15.41 -17.15
C LEU A 80 -1.98 16.00 -17.62
N ASP A 81 -2.80 16.48 -16.68
CA ASP A 81 -4.06 17.14 -16.95
C ASP A 81 -4.40 18.04 -15.74
N SER A 82 -4.50 19.35 -15.95
CA SER A 82 -4.74 20.36 -14.92
C SER A 82 -6.18 20.43 -14.42
N LYS A 83 -7.09 19.64 -14.96
CA LYS A 83 -8.48 19.55 -14.50
C LYS A 83 -8.56 19.11 -13.02
N PRO A 84 -9.61 19.49 -12.30
CA PRO A 84 -9.85 18.99 -10.94
C PRO A 84 -9.76 17.46 -10.84
N LEU A 85 -9.29 16.94 -9.71
CA LEU A 85 -9.03 15.49 -9.55
C LEU A 85 -10.28 14.63 -9.68
N HIS A 86 -11.46 15.13 -9.37
CA HIS A 86 -12.72 14.39 -9.55
C HIS A 86 -13.12 14.19 -11.01
N VAL A 87 -12.49 14.91 -11.95
CA VAL A 87 -12.76 14.76 -13.39
C VAL A 87 -11.98 13.55 -13.91
N ARG A 88 -12.73 12.52 -14.36
CA ARG A 88 -12.14 11.32 -14.94
C ARG A 88 -11.33 11.67 -16.20
N ARG A 89 -10.15 11.09 -16.32
CA ARG A 89 -9.21 11.29 -17.43
C ARG A 89 -9.19 10.09 -18.37
N PRO A 90 -8.92 10.29 -19.67
CA PRO A 90 -8.62 9.19 -20.57
C PRO A 90 -7.30 8.52 -20.16
N PRO A 91 -7.06 7.25 -20.50
CA PRO A 91 -5.92 6.47 -20.00
C PRO A 91 -4.55 7.15 -20.19
N GLU A 92 -4.33 7.79 -21.33
CA GLU A 92 -3.08 8.49 -21.66
C GLU A 92 -2.81 9.74 -20.81
N ARG A 93 -3.82 10.25 -20.12
CA ARG A 93 -3.73 11.39 -19.18
C ARG A 93 -3.74 10.98 -17.71
N ARG A 94 -3.80 9.68 -17.42
CA ARG A 94 -3.70 9.15 -16.05
C ARG A 94 -2.24 8.92 -15.69
N ALA A 95 -1.88 9.09 -14.43
CA ALA A 95 -0.54 8.76 -13.93
C ALA A 95 -0.33 7.24 -13.86
N LEU A 96 0.86 6.78 -14.25
CA LEU A 96 1.22 5.37 -14.07
C LEU A 96 1.45 5.08 -12.58
N GLY A 97 0.96 3.93 -12.15
CA GLY A 97 1.12 3.48 -10.78
C GLY A 97 0.95 1.97 -10.65
N ARG A 98 1.20 1.45 -9.45
CA ARG A 98 0.89 0.07 -9.08
C ARG A 98 0.05 0.04 -7.81
N CYS A 99 -0.34 -1.13 -7.35
CA CYS A 99 -1.31 -1.33 -6.26
C CYS A 99 -1.06 -0.42 -5.05
N ASN A 100 0.18 -0.31 -4.57
CA ASN A 100 0.57 0.57 -3.47
C ASN A 100 0.21 2.05 -3.72
N SER A 101 0.27 2.49 -4.97
CA SER A 101 -0.04 3.87 -5.35
C SER A 101 -1.53 4.19 -5.24
N PHE A 102 -2.37 3.24 -5.64
CA PHE A 102 -3.83 3.36 -5.55
C PHE A 102 -4.26 3.32 -4.08
N ALA A 103 -3.73 2.35 -3.32
CA ALA A 103 -4.02 2.21 -1.90
C ALA A 103 -3.62 3.46 -1.10
N LEU A 104 -2.39 3.95 -1.26
CA LEU A 104 -1.88 5.12 -0.54
C LEU A 104 -2.62 6.40 -0.92
N LEU A 105 -3.05 6.55 -2.18
CA LEU A 105 -3.84 7.71 -2.60
C LEU A 105 -5.21 7.72 -1.90
N LEU A 106 -5.89 6.56 -1.77
CA LEU A 106 -7.13 6.46 -1.01
C LEU A 106 -6.91 6.77 0.47
N VAL A 107 -5.86 6.20 1.09
CA VAL A 107 -5.48 6.51 2.48
C VAL A 107 -5.28 8.01 2.67
N SER A 108 -4.60 8.69 1.74
CA SER A 108 -4.39 10.15 1.81
C SER A 108 -5.70 10.91 1.75
N MET A 109 -6.58 10.58 0.81
CA MET A 109 -7.89 11.23 0.66
C MET A 109 -8.78 11.03 1.88
N LEU A 110 -8.78 9.84 2.48
CA LEU A 110 -9.55 9.53 3.69
C LEU A 110 -9.01 10.28 4.92
N ARG A 111 -7.68 10.30 5.11
CA ARG A 111 -7.04 11.06 6.19
C ARG A 111 -7.30 12.56 6.08
N ASP A 112 -7.37 13.10 4.86
CA ASP A 112 -7.74 14.50 4.63
C ASP A 112 -9.16 14.83 5.12
N LYS A 113 -10.04 13.83 5.12
CA LYS A 113 -11.41 13.91 5.64
C LYS A 113 -11.54 13.50 7.12
N GLY A 114 -10.41 13.26 7.80
CA GLY A 114 -10.39 12.84 9.21
C GLY A 114 -10.79 11.40 9.44
N VAL A 115 -10.87 10.58 8.38
CA VAL A 115 -11.19 9.15 8.50
C VAL A 115 -9.91 8.37 8.78
N PRO A 116 -9.84 7.59 9.88
CA PRO A 116 -8.70 6.71 10.13
C PRO A 116 -8.53 5.72 8.99
N ALA A 117 -7.34 5.72 8.37
CA ALA A 117 -7.03 4.85 7.24
C ALA A 117 -5.55 4.46 7.22
N ARG A 118 -5.26 3.25 6.76
CA ARG A 118 -3.92 2.68 6.66
C ARG A 118 -3.78 1.82 5.40
N SER A 119 -2.61 1.78 4.80
CA SER A 119 -2.31 0.82 3.74
C SER A 119 -1.96 -0.53 4.36
N ARG A 120 -2.36 -1.61 3.68
CA ARG A 120 -1.97 -2.98 4.04
C ARG A 120 -1.24 -3.60 2.87
N CYS A 121 -0.08 -4.20 3.17
CA CYS A 121 0.65 -5.05 2.25
C CYS A 121 0.27 -6.52 2.51
N GLY A 122 0.06 -7.28 1.46
CA GLY A 122 -0.34 -8.67 1.57
C GLY A 122 -0.54 -9.32 0.22
N PHE A 123 -1.54 -10.19 0.14
CA PHE A 123 -1.74 -11.05 -1.03
C PHE A 123 -3.21 -11.18 -1.38
N ALA A 124 -3.53 -10.99 -2.65
CA ALA A 124 -4.88 -11.06 -3.18
C ALA A 124 -5.12 -12.40 -3.90
N ALA A 125 -6.22 -13.07 -3.54
CA ALA A 125 -6.63 -14.36 -4.12
C ALA A 125 -7.45 -14.24 -5.40
N TYR A 126 -7.81 -13.02 -5.82
CA TYR A 126 -8.76 -12.79 -6.91
C TYR A 126 -8.14 -12.44 -8.26
N PHE A 127 -6.81 -12.32 -8.36
CA PHE A 127 -6.15 -12.04 -9.63
C PHE A 127 -5.85 -13.31 -10.44
N ASN A 128 -5.40 -14.37 -9.78
CA ASN A 128 -4.90 -15.59 -10.41
C ASN A 128 -5.14 -16.84 -9.55
N PRO A 129 -6.42 -17.17 -9.21
CA PRO A 129 -6.70 -18.34 -8.38
C PRO A 129 -6.13 -19.64 -8.95
N PRO A 130 -5.56 -20.55 -8.14
CA PRO A 130 -5.52 -20.54 -6.67
C PRO A 130 -4.31 -19.81 -6.06
N LYS A 131 -3.56 -19.02 -6.82
CA LYS A 131 -2.41 -18.25 -6.34
C LYS A 131 -2.85 -17.00 -5.58
N PHE A 132 -1.98 -16.55 -4.67
CA PHE A 132 -2.10 -15.32 -3.90
C PHE A 132 -1.05 -14.32 -4.41
N GLU A 133 -1.49 -13.34 -5.19
CA GLU A 133 -0.62 -12.35 -5.82
C GLU A 133 -0.29 -11.19 -4.85
N ASP A 134 0.98 -10.77 -4.80
CA ASP A 134 1.42 -9.59 -4.04
C ASP A 134 0.54 -8.39 -4.35
N HIS A 135 0.00 -7.78 -3.32
CA HIS A 135 -0.97 -6.71 -3.49
C HIS A 135 -1.04 -5.76 -2.30
N TRP A 136 -1.53 -4.56 -2.58
CA TRP A 136 -1.75 -3.51 -1.60
C TRP A 136 -3.19 -3.03 -1.66
N VAL A 137 -3.79 -2.86 -0.49
CA VAL A 137 -5.15 -2.34 -0.32
C VAL A 137 -5.17 -1.23 0.73
N CYS A 138 -6.25 -0.45 0.74
CA CYS A 138 -6.57 0.48 1.81
C CYS A 138 -7.45 -0.21 2.85
N GLU A 139 -7.17 0.01 4.12
CA GLU A 139 -8.02 -0.36 5.24
C GLU A 139 -8.44 0.92 5.96
N TYR A 140 -9.76 1.19 6.07
CA TYR A 140 -10.29 2.38 6.71
C TYR A 140 -11.31 2.02 7.78
N TRP A 141 -11.46 2.90 8.78
CA TRP A 141 -12.46 2.74 9.82
C TRP A 141 -13.83 3.21 9.36
N ASP A 142 -14.77 2.28 9.27
CA ASP A 142 -16.18 2.60 9.08
C ASP A 142 -16.81 2.90 10.44
N ALA A 143 -17.17 4.17 10.65
CA ALA A 143 -17.77 4.62 11.91
C ALA A 143 -19.21 4.12 12.07
N GLN A 144 -19.93 3.84 10.98
CA GLN A 144 -21.30 3.33 11.02
C GLN A 144 -21.32 1.87 11.50
N ASP A 145 -20.50 1.03 10.86
CA ASP A 145 -20.41 -0.40 11.18
C ASP A 145 -19.43 -0.70 12.32
N ARG A 146 -18.66 0.33 12.76
CA ARG A 146 -17.65 0.24 13.83
C ARG A 146 -16.63 -0.87 13.57
N ARG A 147 -16.13 -0.94 12.35
CA ARG A 147 -15.15 -1.95 11.91
C ARG A 147 -14.17 -1.38 10.90
N TRP A 148 -13.05 -2.06 10.73
CA TRP A 148 -12.13 -1.82 9.63
C TRP A 148 -12.62 -2.51 8.37
N CYS A 149 -12.77 -1.72 7.27
CA CYS A 149 -13.13 -2.18 5.94
C CYS A 149 -11.91 -2.19 5.04
N LEU A 150 -11.70 -3.28 4.32
CA LEU A 150 -10.67 -3.38 3.28
C LEU A 150 -11.25 -2.93 1.94
N VAL A 151 -10.52 -2.05 1.24
CA VAL A 151 -10.92 -1.52 -0.07
C VAL A 151 -9.76 -1.66 -1.05
N ASP A 152 -10.04 -2.22 -2.22
CA ASP A 152 -9.12 -2.17 -3.35
C ASP A 152 -9.54 -1.09 -4.35
N PRO A 153 -8.96 0.11 -4.29
CA PRO A 153 -9.30 1.20 -5.18
C PRO A 153 -8.77 1.03 -6.61
N GLN A 154 -7.92 0.02 -6.86
CA GLN A 154 -7.38 -0.26 -8.19
C GLN A 154 -8.43 -0.86 -9.12
N ILE A 155 -9.33 -1.71 -8.59
CA ILE A 155 -10.20 -2.58 -9.37
C ILE A 155 -11.40 -1.79 -9.91
N ASP A 156 -11.28 -1.33 -11.14
CA ASP A 156 -12.40 -0.74 -11.90
C ASP A 156 -13.17 -1.80 -12.71
N ASN A 157 -14.16 -1.37 -13.49
CA ASN A 157 -14.97 -2.26 -14.31
C ASN A 157 -14.16 -3.00 -15.39
N VAL A 158 -13.02 -2.44 -15.84
CA VAL A 158 -12.18 -3.11 -16.82
C VAL A 158 -11.47 -4.29 -16.17
N TRP A 159 -10.86 -4.10 -14.99
CA TRP A 159 -10.27 -5.19 -14.21
C TRP A 159 -11.28 -6.27 -13.90
N ARG A 160 -12.49 -5.89 -13.40
CA ARG A 160 -13.56 -6.84 -13.10
C ARG A 160 -13.93 -7.69 -14.31
N SER A 161 -14.10 -7.06 -15.46
CA SER A 161 -14.47 -7.75 -16.71
C SER A 161 -13.35 -8.64 -17.24
N ARG A 162 -12.09 -8.20 -17.18
CA ARG A 162 -10.95 -8.93 -17.73
C ARG A 162 -10.55 -10.16 -16.91
N LEU A 163 -10.74 -10.11 -15.59
CA LEU A 163 -10.33 -11.16 -14.67
C LEU A 163 -11.51 -11.88 -14.00
N ASP A 164 -12.75 -11.61 -14.43
CA ASP A 164 -13.98 -12.16 -13.83
C ASP A 164 -14.06 -11.96 -12.30
N ILE A 165 -13.64 -10.77 -11.80
CA ILE A 165 -13.65 -10.44 -10.38
C ILE A 165 -15.07 -10.12 -9.95
N ARG A 166 -15.71 -11.02 -9.19
CA ARG A 166 -17.12 -10.93 -8.77
C ARG A 166 -17.30 -10.51 -7.31
N ILE A 167 -16.22 -10.46 -6.53
CA ILE A 167 -16.26 -10.05 -5.13
C ILE A 167 -16.48 -8.54 -5.00
N ASP A 168 -16.97 -8.11 -3.84
CA ASP A 168 -16.99 -6.69 -3.51
C ASP A 168 -15.58 -6.20 -3.17
N THR A 169 -15.03 -5.32 -4.00
CA THR A 169 -13.71 -4.72 -3.80
C THR A 169 -13.75 -3.43 -2.98
N LEU A 170 -14.94 -2.98 -2.59
CA LEU A 170 -15.15 -1.84 -1.70
C LEU A 170 -15.38 -2.27 -0.24
N ASP A 171 -15.61 -3.56 -0.02
CA ASP A 171 -15.62 -4.22 1.28
C ASP A 171 -15.05 -5.63 1.11
N LEU A 172 -13.73 -5.71 0.89
CA LEU A 172 -13.03 -6.95 0.58
C LEU A 172 -13.13 -7.94 1.75
N PRO A 173 -13.63 -9.15 1.51
CA PRO A 173 -13.57 -10.21 2.50
C PRO A 173 -12.10 -10.55 2.83
N ARG A 174 -11.78 -10.70 4.12
CA ARG A 174 -10.43 -11.05 4.58
C ARG A 174 -9.95 -12.44 4.10
N THR A 175 -10.83 -13.25 3.55
CA THR A 175 -10.49 -14.51 2.87
C THR A 175 -9.95 -14.29 1.45
N HIS A 176 -10.20 -13.14 0.84
CA HIS A 176 -9.76 -12.79 -0.50
C HIS A 176 -8.53 -11.86 -0.52
N PHE A 177 -8.25 -11.20 0.60
CA PHE A 177 -7.00 -10.49 0.82
C PHE A 177 -6.43 -10.88 2.18
N LEU A 178 -5.27 -11.52 2.16
CA LEU A 178 -4.51 -11.86 3.36
C LEU A 178 -3.43 -10.80 3.57
N ALA A 179 -3.50 -10.05 4.67
CA ALA A 179 -2.37 -9.23 5.08
C ALA A 179 -1.13 -10.11 5.29
N ALA A 180 0.07 -9.56 5.09
CA ALA A 180 1.29 -10.35 5.08
C ALA A 180 1.51 -11.17 6.38
N GLY A 181 1.11 -10.64 7.54
CA GLY A 181 1.17 -11.37 8.81
C GLY A 181 0.27 -12.61 8.84
N GLU A 182 -0.93 -12.52 8.27
CA GLU A 182 -1.84 -13.67 8.16
C GLU A 182 -1.32 -14.70 7.12
N ALA A 183 -0.78 -14.24 6.00
CA ALA A 183 -0.16 -15.11 5.01
C ALA A 183 1.03 -15.88 5.62
N TRP A 184 1.90 -15.17 6.37
CA TRP A 184 3.01 -15.79 7.10
C TRP A 184 2.51 -16.88 8.06
N ARG A 185 1.53 -16.57 8.92
CA ARG A 185 0.98 -17.53 9.88
C ARG A 185 0.44 -18.79 9.21
N ARG A 186 -0.28 -18.66 8.09
CA ARG A 186 -0.83 -19.81 7.35
C ARG A 186 0.26 -20.66 6.72
N CYS A 187 1.32 -20.06 6.20
CA CYS A 187 2.46 -20.83 5.72
C CYS A 187 3.15 -21.57 6.87
N ARG A 188 3.37 -20.92 8.01
CA ARG A 188 4.04 -21.49 9.18
C ARG A 188 3.23 -22.63 9.84
N SER A 189 1.90 -22.56 9.82
CA SER A 189 1.03 -23.61 10.35
C SER A 189 0.80 -24.77 9.38
N GLY A 190 1.22 -24.64 8.12
CA GLY A 190 0.94 -25.61 7.07
C GLY A 190 -0.47 -25.53 6.48
N GLU A 191 -1.24 -24.48 6.81
CA GLU A 191 -2.57 -24.24 6.23
C GLU A 191 -2.50 -23.78 4.77
N ALA A 192 -1.36 -23.21 4.34
CA ALA A 192 -1.15 -22.76 2.99
C ALA A 192 0.26 -23.13 2.51
N ASP A 193 0.36 -23.44 1.22
CA ASP A 193 1.64 -23.65 0.53
C ASP A 193 2.30 -22.30 0.25
N GLU A 194 3.52 -22.11 0.77
CA GLU A 194 4.30 -20.89 0.60
C GLU A 194 4.57 -20.55 -0.88
N GLU A 195 4.69 -21.56 -1.75
CA GLU A 195 4.86 -21.40 -3.19
C GLU A 195 3.61 -20.85 -3.91
N SER A 196 2.50 -20.71 -3.22
CA SER A 196 1.31 -20.04 -3.74
C SER A 196 1.32 -18.53 -3.57
N PHE A 197 2.26 -17.95 -2.79
CA PHE A 197 2.34 -16.52 -2.49
C PHE A 197 3.49 -15.85 -3.25
N GLY A 198 3.17 -14.76 -3.98
CA GLY A 198 4.23 -14.00 -4.65
C GLY A 198 3.76 -13.14 -5.81
N ILE A 199 4.61 -13.03 -6.83
CA ILE A 199 4.32 -12.35 -8.10
C ILE A 199 4.50 -13.38 -9.22
N SER A 200 3.40 -14.00 -9.65
CA SER A 200 3.41 -15.12 -10.58
C SER A 200 4.11 -14.83 -11.90
N PHE A 201 3.84 -13.68 -12.51
CA PHE A 201 4.44 -13.30 -13.79
C PHE A 201 5.96 -13.03 -13.71
N ALA A 202 6.48 -12.73 -12.51
CA ALA A 202 7.90 -12.50 -12.27
C ALA A 202 8.63 -13.73 -11.70
N GLY A 203 7.91 -14.81 -11.39
CA GLY A 203 8.48 -16.00 -10.77
C GLY A 203 8.97 -15.79 -9.32
N LEU A 204 8.59 -14.69 -8.68
CA LEU A 204 8.96 -14.36 -7.29
C LEU A 204 7.91 -14.97 -6.35
N ARG A 205 8.30 -15.93 -5.51
CA ARG A 205 7.38 -16.63 -4.62
C ARG A 205 8.14 -17.35 -3.50
N GLY A 206 7.39 -17.84 -2.52
CA GLY A 206 7.92 -18.60 -1.40
C GLY A 206 7.99 -17.79 -0.10
N LEU A 207 8.40 -18.46 0.96
CA LEU A 207 8.32 -17.90 2.32
C LEU A 207 9.18 -16.63 2.51
N TRP A 208 10.33 -16.54 1.83
CA TRP A 208 11.16 -15.33 1.84
C TRP A 208 10.41 -14.10 1.29
N PHE A 209 9.57 -14.32 0.27
CA PHE A 209 8.78 -13.24 -0.33
C PHE A 209 7.68 -12.77 0.63
N VAL A 210 7.04 -13.72 1.33
CA VAL A 210 6.06 -13.42 2.39
C VAL A 210 6.72 -12.66 3.53
N ALA A 211 7.92 -13.05 3.96
CA ALA A 211 8.71 -12.35 4.98
C ALA A 211 9.03 -10.90 4.57
N GLY A 212 9.46 -10.68 3.33
CA GLY A 212 9.69 -9.34 2.79
C GLY A 212 8.42 -8.49 2.75
N SER A 213 7.27 -9.09 2.40
CA SER A 213 5.96 -8.41 2.42
C SER A 213 5.52 -8.08 3.86
N LEU A 214 5.85 -8.92 4.84
CA LEU A 214 5.59 -8.67 6.26
C LEU A 214 6.37 -7.45 6.78
N VAL A 215 7.63 -7.28 6.39
CA VAL A 215 8.41 -6.06 6.71
C VAL A 215 7.76 -4.82 6.07
N ARG A 216 7.27 -4.93 4.83
CA ARG A 216 6.56 -3.84 4.15
C ARG A 216 5.22 -3.49 4.83
N ASP A 217 4.45 -4.49 5.29
CA ASP A 217 3.20 -4.25 6.04
C ASP A 217 3.48 -3.58 7.39
N MET A 218 4.53 -4.03 8.10
CA MET A 218 5.00 -3.39 9.33
C MET A 218 5.35 -1.92 9.12
N ALA A 219 6.07 -1.59 8.05
CA ALA A 219 6.40 -0.21 7.69
C ALA A 219 5.14 0.61 7.31
N ALA A 220 4.20 0.03 6.55
CA ALA A 220 2.94 0.67 6.17
C ALA A 220 2.06 0.99 7.37
N LEU A 221 1.96 0.07 8.34
CA LEU A 221 1.28 0.30 9.63
C LEU A 221 1.94 1.42 10.46
N ASN A 222 3.23 1.68 10.20
CA ASN A 222 3.98 2.81 10.74
C ASN A 222 4.02 4.02 9.80
N LYS A 223 3.10 4.08 8.84
CA LYS A 223 2.91 5.18 7.88
C LYS A 223 4.12 5.46 6.98
N MET A 224 4.90 4.40 6.69
CA MET A 224 5.97 4.40 5.70
C MET A 224 5.59 3.42 4.58
N GLU A 225 4.67 3.86 3.74
CA GLU A 225 4.04 3.09 2.67
C GLU A 225 4.98 3.04 1.45
N MET A 226 5.88 2.05 1.43
CA MET A 226 6.93 1.90 0.42
C MET A 226 6.43 1.14 -0.83
N ALA A 227 7.18 1.26 -1.94
CA ALA A 227 6.85 0.52 -3.14
C ALA A 227 7.20 -0.98 -3.00
N PRO A 228 6.50 -1.88 -3.70
CA PRO A 228 6.72 -3.33 -3.61
C PRO A 228 8.16 -3.79 -3.90
N TRP A 229 8.89 -3.03 -4.70
CA TRP A 229 10.29 -3.27 -5.08
C TRP A 229 11.32 -2.56 -4.21
N ASP A 230 10.90 -1.82 -3.20
CA ASP A 230 11.81 -1.18 -2.26
C ASP A 230 12.30 -2.21 -1.23
N VAL A 231 13.63 -2.34 -1.14
CA VAL A 231 14.29 -3.29 -0.25
C VAL A 231 15.18 -2.55 0.74
N TRP A 232 15.05 -2.89 2.01
CA TRP A 232 15.87 -2.34 3.09
C TRP A 232 15.94 -3.30 4.28
N GLY A 233 16.95 -3.11 5.13
CA GLY A 233 17.07 -3.72 6.45
C GLY A 233 17.01 -5.25 6.44
N VAL A 234 16.03 -5.80 7.12
CA VAL A 234 15.87 -7.24 7.36
C VAL A 234 15.02 -7.97 6.31
N GLN A 235 14.66 -7.31 5.20
CA GLN A 235 13.96 -8.01 4.11
C GLN A 235 14.87 -9.08 3.49
N PRO A 236 14.48 -10.37 3.53
CA PRO A 236 15.33 -11.43 3.02
C PRO A 236 15.24 -11.53 1.49
N GLY A 237 16.28 -12.07 0.88
CA GLY A 237 16.29 -12.57 -0.49
C GLY A 237 15.97 -14.07 -0.58
N PRO A 238 15.88 -14.61 -1.81
CA PRO A 238 15.45 -16.01 -2.02
C PRO A 238 16.43 -17.07 -1.49
N ALA A 239 17.69 -16.70 -1.23
CA ALA A 239 18.72 -17.62 -0.73
C ALA A 239 19.07 -17.37 0.75
N ASP A 240 18.43 -16.41 1.40
CA ASP A 240 18.72 -16.09 2.78
C ASP A 240 18.04 -17.05 3.75
N GLU A 241 18.73 -17.37 4.84
CA GLU A 241 18.15 -18.10 5.95
C GLU A 241 17.17 -17.20 6.73
N LEU A 242 15.99 -17.72 7.05
CA LEU A 242 14.94 -16.95 7.73
C LEU A 242 15.03 -17.13 9.25
N ASP A 243 15.10 -16.02 9.98
CA ASP A 243 14.86 -16.00 11.42
C ASP A 243 13.36 -16.15 11.71
N PHE A 244 12.91 -17.40 11.84
CA PHE A 244 11.50 -17.70 12.06
C PHE A 244 10.94 -17.03 13.32
N ALA A 245 11.69 -16.96 14.43
CA ALA A 245 11.22 -16.37 15.66
C ALA A 245 11.00 -14.85 15.49
N PHE A 246 11.87 -14.19 14.75
CA PHE A 246 11.73 -12.77 14.40
C PHE A 246 10.46 -12.52 13.58
N PHE A 247 10.26 -13.26 12.49
CA PHE A 247 9.10 -13.07 11.61
C PHE A 247 7.79 -13.54 12.26
N ASP A 248 7.79 -14.61 13.07
CA ASP A 248 6.62 -15.02 13.87
C ASP A 248 6.20 -13.87 14.82
N GLY A 249 7.16 -13.20 15.46
CA GLY A 249 6.91 -12.02 16.28
C GLY A 249 6.31 -10.83 15.50
N LEU A 250 6.82 -10.53 14.30
CA LEU A 250 6.24 -9.49 13.43
C LEU A 250 4.83 -9.85 12.97
N ALA A 251 4.59 -11.10 12.61
CA ALA A 251 3.27 -11.57 12.18
C ALA A 251 2.24 -11.44 13.31
N ALA A 252 2.60 -11.74 14.55
CA ALA A 252 1.74 -11.54 15.70
C ALA A 252 1.34 -10.06 15.87
N LEU A 253 2.28 -9.13 15.69
CA LEU A 253 2.03 -7.69 15.81
C LEU A 253 1.15 -7.15 14.68
N THR A 254 1.35 -7.60 13.45
CA THR A 254 0.67 -7.06 12.27
C THR A 254 -0.69 -7.71 11.97
N SER A 255 -0.98 -8.88 12.57
CA SER A 255 -2.27 -9.58 12.40
C SER A 255 -3.41 -8.87 13.12
N ASP A 256 -3.17 -8.30 14.30
CA ASP A 256 -4.13 -7.46 15.02
C ASP A 256 -3.45 -6.13 15.44
N PRO A 257 -3.25 -5.22 14.47
CA PRO A 257 -2.49 -3.99 14.72
C PRO A 257 -3.19 -3.00 15.66
N ASP A 258 -4.47 -3.21 15.97
CA ASP A 258 -5.19 -2.37 16.93
C ASP A 258 -4.94 -2.82 18.38
N ALA A 259 -4.98 -4.12 18.63
CA ALA A 259 -4.68 -4.67 19.95
C ALA A 259 -3.20 -4.53 20.31
N THR A 260 -2.32 -4.56 19.31
CA THR A 260 -0.87 -4.52 19.49
C THR A 260 -0.27 -3.14 19.24
N PHE A 261 -1.06 -2.09 19.05
CA PHE A 261 -0.62 -0.78 18.55
C PHE A 261 0.60 -0.21 19.28
N PRO A 262 0.64 -0.12 20.62
CA PRO A 262 1.81 0.42 21.33
C PRO A 262 3.09 -0.41 21.09
N GLU A 263 2.96 -1.74 21.08
CA GLU A 263 4.08 -2.67 20.85
C GLU A 263 4.58 -2.62 19.41
N LEU A 264 3.64 -2.61 18.43
CA LEU A 264 3.93 -2.48 17.01
C LEU A 264 4.74 -1.20 16.74
N ARG A 265 4.31 -0.06 17.32
CA ARG A 265 5.04 1.22 17.22
C ARG A 265 6.44 1.13 17.84
N ARG A 266 6.52 0.64 19.07
CA ARG A 266 7.80 0.49 19.77
C ARG A 266 8.77 -0.41 19.00
N ARG A 267 8.30 -1.57 18.53
CA ARG A 267 9.11 -2.51 17.76
C ARG A 267 9.69 -1.86 16.50
N TYR A 268 8.87 -1.16 15.73
CA TYR A 268 9.31 -0.47 14.53
C TYR A 268 10.32 0.65 14.83
N GLU A 269 10.08 1.43 15.89
CA GLU A 269 10.94 2.57 16.25
C GLU A 269 12.27 2.16 16.84
N SER A 270 12.35 1.04 17.53
CA SER A 270 13.55 0.55 18.18
C SER A 270 14.45 -0.33 17.29
N ASP A 271 13.96 -0.77 16.12
CA ASP A 271 14.69 -1.70 15.26
C ASP A 271 15.10 -1.03 13.94
N ASP A 272 16.40 -0.78 13.77
CA ASP A 272 16.97 -0.15 12.57
C ASP A 272 16.77 -1.00 11.31
N GLY A 273 16.66 -2.32 11.45
CA GLY A 273 16.38 -3.23 10.36
C GLY A 273 14.94 -3.14 9.83
N LEU A 274 13.98 -2.73 10.68
CA LEU A 274 12.58 -2.52 10.31
C LEU A 274 12.33 -1.10 9.80
N ARG A 275 13.00 -0.10 10.39
CA ARG A 275 12.80 1.30 10.00
C ARG A 275 13.24 1.56 8.57
N VAL A 276 12.36 2.20 7.80
CA VAL A 276 12.70 2.64 6.45
C VAL A 276 13.80 3.72 6.53
N PRO A 277 14.99 3.50 5.93
CA PRO A 277 16.09 4.48 5.92
C PRO A 277 15.79 5.65 4.97
N ALA A 278 16.68 6.65 4.92
CA ALA A 278 16.54 7.80 4.01
C ALA A 278 16.63 7.42 2.52
N ALA A 279 17.31 6.31 2.22
CA ALA A 279 17.42 5.75 0.87
C ALA A 279 17.29 4.23 0.93
N VAL A 280 16.53 3.67 0.00
CA VAL A 280 16.28 2.23 -0.15
C VAL A 280 16.88 1.70 -1.45
N PHE A 281 17.12 0.40 -1.53
CA PHE A 281 17.45 -0.23 -2.80
C PHE A 281 16.17 -0.48 -3.60
N ASN A 282 16.12 0.03 -4.83
CA ASN A 282 15.03 -0.22 -5.76
C ASN A 282 15.40 -1.42 -6.64
N ALA A 283 14.74 -2.55 -6.43
CA ALA A 283 15.03 -3.80 -7.15
C ALA A 283 14.71 -3.73 -8.65
N LEU A 284 13.82 -2.85 -9.11
CA LEU A 284 13.51 -2.68 -10.53
C LEU A 284 14.59 -1.88 -11.27
N THR A 285 15.22 -0.91 -10.59
CA THR A 285 16.27 -0.05 -11.22
C THR A 285 17.68 -0.52 -10.89
N GLY A 286 17.85 -1.42 -9.91
CA GLY A 286 19.15 -1.87 -9.41
C GLY A 286 19.95 -0.78 -8.68
N ARG A 287 19.27 0.25 -8.14
CA ARG A 287 19.93 1.44 -7.56
C ARG A 287 19.41 1.77 -6.16
N ARG A 288 20.22 2.43 -5.37
CA ARG A 288 19.75 3.09 -4.15
C ARG A 288 19.12 4.44 -4.50
N GLU A 289 17.92 4.66 -3.98
CA GLU A 289 17.12 5.86 -4.25
C GLU A 289 16.67 6.50 -2.94
N ALA A 290 16.76 7.84 -2.89
CA ALA A 290 16.15 8.60 -1.79
C ALA A 290 14.62 8.46 -1.85
N ILE A 291 13.99 8.28 -0.68
CA ILE A 291 12.53 8.08 -0.61
C ILE A 291 11.72 9.38 -0.82
N GLY A 292 12.38 10.52 -0.98
CA GLY A 292 11.73 11.79 -1.32
C GLY A 292 10.92 12.43 -0.18
N VAL A 293 11.15 12.01 1.07
CA VAL A 293 10.54 12.62 2.27
C VAL A 293 11.56 13.49 2.99
N ASP A 294 11.09 14.65 3.45
CA ASP A 294 11.91 15.61 4.17
C ASP A 294 12.24 15.10 5.57
N ALA A 295 13.50 15.26 6.01
CA ALA A 295 13.97 14.83 7.33
C ALA A 295 13.20 15.53 8.48
N THR A 296 12.78 16.77 8.28
CA THR A 296 12.02 17.55 9.27
C THR A 296 10.64 16.99 9.58
N ILE A 297 10.02 16.24 8.66
CA ILE A 297 8.73 15.58 8.90
C ILE A 297 8.92 14.30 9.72
N ARG A 298 10.09 13.62 9.58
CA ARG A 298 10.43 12.47 10.42
C ARG A 298 10.55 12.83 11.92
N GLU A 299 11.03 14.02 12.23
CA GLU A 299 11.14 14.49 13.63
C GLU A 299 9.77 14.75 14.26
N ARG A 300 8.80 15.24 13.49
CA ARG A 300 7.42 15.40 13.97
C ARG A 300 6.71 14.07 14.23
N GLN A 301 7.05 13.01 13.50
CA GLN A 301 6.52 11.66 13.75
C GLN A 301 7.07 11.06 15.04
N LYS A 302 8.30 11.42 15.45
CA LYS A 302 8.89 11.00 16.75
C LYS A 302 8.19 11.63 17.95
N ALA A 303 7.59 12.81 17.79
CA ALA A 303 6.87 13.50 18.87
C ALA A 303 5.55 12.80 19.30
N PHE A 304 5.10 11.78 18.54
CA PHE A 304 3.99 10.90 18.91
C PHE A 304 4.46 9.56 19.52
N ALA A 305 5.76 9.42 19.85
CA ALA A 305 6.23 8.25 20.58
C ALA A 305 5.68 8.31 22.03
N PRO A 306 5.03 7.28 22.55
CA PRO A 306 4.69 7.21 23.96
C PRO A 306 5.98 7.17 24.79
N ASN A 307 6.05 8.01 25.84
CA ASN A 307 7.11 7.96 26.84
C ASN A 307 7.21 6.59 27.51
#